data_9b273e78c635fe1d97f0ab158a14b5b9
#
_entry.id   9b273e78c635fe1d97f0ab158a14b5b9
#
_cell.length_a   1.000
_cell.length_b   1.000
_cell.length_c   1.000
_cell.angle_alpha   90.00
_cell.angle_beta   90.00
_cell.angle_gamma   90.00
#
_symmetry.space_group_name_H-M   'P 1'
#
loop_
_entity.id
_entity.type
_entity.pdbx_description
1 polymer ?
#
loop_
_entity_poly.entity_id
_entity_poly.type
_entity_poly.pdbx_seq_one_letter_code
_entity_poly.pdbx_strand_id
1 'polypeptide(L)'
;TLLRAIAGLNRRYAGRILLDGHNAADMRVAERARTLAFVTTERTRIANLKCEDVVAIGRAPYTNWIGRMQKADTEIVMRSLASVGMEDYAERTMDRMSDGECQRIMIARALAQDTPIILLDEPTSFLDMPNRYELCTLLARLAHEENKCILFSTHELDIALSLTDAIALIDPPCLSCLPTEEMRRSGCIE
;
A
#
# COMPACT_ATOMS: atom_id res chain seq x y z
N THR A 1 6.78 -13.94 -2.34
CA THR A 1 6.37 -13.55 -1.01
C THR A 1 4.86 -13.68 -0.84
N LEU A 2 4.34 -13.73 0.40
CA LEU A 2 2.92 -13.88 0.71
C LEU A 2 2.08 -12.72 0.11
N LEU A 3 2.52 -11.48 0.27
CA LEU A 3 1.82 -10.30 -0.26
C LEU A 3 1.63 -10.35 -1.77
N ARG A 4 2.65 -10.79 -2.51
CA ARG A 4 2.54 -10.97 -3.98
C ARG A 4 1.55 -12.07 -4.36
N ALA A 5 1.41 -13.11 -3.54
CA ALA A 5 0.38 -14.14 -3.76
C ALA A 5 -1.02 -13.58 -3.50
N ILE A 6 -1.22 -12.82 -2.41
CA ILE A 6 -2.49 -12.14 -2.10
C ILE A 6 -2.86 -11.15 -3.21
N ALA A 7 -1.90 -10.38 -3.73
CA ALA A 7 -2.10 -9.48 -4.86
C ALA A 7 -2.39 -10.19 -6.19
N GLY A 8 -2.21 -11.52 -6.24
CA GLY A 8 -2.39 -12.31 -7.48
C GLY A 8 -1.26 -12.16 -8.49
N LEU A 9 -0.14 -11.59 -8.08
CA LEU A 9 1.07 -11.44 -8.89
C LEU A 9 1.92 -12.72 -8.90
N ASN A 10 1.76 -13.57 -7.88
CA ASN A 10 2.36 -14.91 -7.85
C ASN A 10 1.22 -15.94 -7.72
N ARG A 11 1.10 -16.81 -8.71
CA ARG A 11 0.09 -17.88 -8.75
C ARG A 11 0.60 -19.23 -8.28
N ARG A 12 1.87 -19.33 -7.88
CA ARG A 12 2.49 -20.57 -7.39
C ARG A 12 2.32 -20.66 -5.88
N TYR A 13 1.12 -20.98 -5.43
CA TYR A 13 0.83 -21.25 -4.02
C TYR A 13 -0.18 -22.38 -3.91
N ALA A 14 -0.23 -23.04 -2.75
CA ALA A 14 -1.25 -23.99 -2.38
C ALA A 14 -2.22 -23.34 -1.37
N GLY A 15 -3.47 -23.79 -1.38
CA GLY A 15 -4.49 -23.24 -0.49
C GLY A 15 -5.41 -22.22 -1.17
N ARG A 16 -6.07 -21.41 -0.36
CA ARG A 16 -7.09 -20.47 -0.81
C ARG A 16 -6.89 -19.09 -0.16
N ILE A 17 -6.99 -18.04 -0.97
CA ILE A 17 -6.96 -16.65 -0.53
C ILE A 17 -8.35 -16.07 -0.73
N LEU A 18 -8.93 -15.52 0.33
CA LEU A 18 -10.23 -14.84 0.29
C LEU A 18 -10.01 -13.35 0.47
N LEU A 19 -10.60 -12.55 -0.43
CA LEU A 19 -10.67 -11.10 -0.35
C LEU A 19 -12.15 -10.73 -0.21
N ASP A 20 -12.52 -10.20 0.93
CA ASP A 20 -13.92 -9.87 1.25
C ASP A 20 -14.88 -11.06 1.00
N GLY A 21 -14.49 -12.26 1.45
CA GLY A 21 -15.24 -13.50 1.28
C GLY A 21 -15.18 -14.15 -0.11
N HIS A 22 -14.62 -13.48 -1.13
CA HIS A 22 -14.50 -13.99 -2.49
C HIS A 22 -13.12 -14.62 -2.73
N ASN A 23 -13.08 -15.77 -3.40
CA ASN A 23 -11.82 -16.41 -3.72
C ASN A 23 -11.04 -15.58 -4.76
N ALA A 24 -9.87 -15.10 -4.38
CA ALA A 24 -9.01 -14.26 -5.23
C ALA A 24 -8.61 -14.91 -6.57
N ALA A 25 -8.58 -16.26 -6.62
CA ALA A 25 -8.27 -17.00 -7.84
C ALA A 25 -9.36 -16.85 -8.92
N ASP A 26 -10.62 -16.67 -8.49
CA ASP A 26 -11.80 -16.62 -9.36
C ASP A 26 -12.13 -15.17 -9.79
N MET A 27 -11.50 -14.18 -9.14
CA MET A 27 -11.72 -12.75 -9.44
C MET A 27 -11.11 -12.36 -10.78
N ARG A 28 -11.88 -11.62 -11.59
CA ARG A 28 -11.35 -10.97 -12.78
C ARG A 28 -10.35 -9.89 -12.42
N VAL A 29 -9.42 -9.60 -13.32
CA VAL A 29 -8.36 -8.58 -13.10
C VAL A 29 -8.97 -7.21 -12.72
N ALA A 30 -10.02 -6.76 -13.40
CA ALA A 30 -10.69 -5.49 -13.13
C ALA A 30 -11.37 -5.46 -11.76
N GLU A 31 -11.96 -6.57 -11.32
CA GLU A 31 -12.58 -6.72 -10.01
C GLU A 31 -11.54 -6.66 -8.90
N ARG A 32 -10.45 -7.42 -9.04
CA ARG A 32 -9.33 -7.39 -8.11
C ARG A 32 -8.71 -6.00 -8.00
N ALA A 33 -8.54 -5.30 -9.13
CA ALA A 33 -8.02 -3.93 -9.15
C ALA A 33 -8.95 -2.91 -8.46
N ARG A 34 -10.21 -3.24 -8.21
CA ARG A 34 -11.14 -2.43 -7.40
C ARG A 34 -11.25 -2.91 -5.94
N THR A 35 -10.64 -4.04 -5.62
CA THR A 35 -10.67 -4.62 -4.27
C THR A 35 -9.37 -4.35 -3.53
N LEU A 36 -8.22 -4.41 -4.20
CA LEU A 36 -6.95 -4.19 -3.56
C LEU A 36 -5.98 -3.37 -4.44
N ALA A 37 -5.21 -2.52 -3.77
CA ALA A 37 -4.05 -1.84 -4.33
C ALA A 37 -2.76 -2.48 -3.80
N PHE A 38 -1.69 -2.45 -4.61
CA PHE A 38 -0.40 -3.01 -4.23
C PHE A 38 0.74 -2.03 -4.53
N VAL A 39 1.56 -1.78 -3.51
CA VAL A 39 2.79 -0.98 -3.61
C VAL A 39 3.98 -1.92 -3.44
N THR A 40 4.86 -1.94 -4.44
CA THR A 40 6.07 -2.78 -4.44
C THR A 40 7.21 -2.13 -3.69
N THR A 41 8.17 -2.93 -3.22
CA THR A 41 9.44 -2.46 -2.63
C THR A 41 10.32 -1.70 -3.63
N GLU A 42 10.09 -1.90 -4.94
CA GLU A 42 10.95 -1.36 -5.98
C GLU A 42 10.92 0.17 -5.98
N ARG A 43 12.09 0.79 -6.06
CA ARG A 43 12.22 2.25 -6.24
C ARG A 43 11.66 2.62 -7.61
N THR A 44 10.44 3.12 -7.63
CA THR A 44 9.80 3.55 -8.86
C THR A 44 10.11 5.04 -9.08
N ARG A 45 11.04 5.33 -9.97
CA ARG A 45 11.29 6.68 -10.47
C ARG A 45 10.93 6.73 -11.94
N ILE A 46 9.88 7.47 -12.26
CA ILE A 46 9.42 7.61 -13.64
C ILE A 46 9.91 8.96 -14.14
N ALA A 47 10.89 8.93 -15.06
CA ALA A 47 11.47 10.15 -15.60
C ALA A 47 10.41 10.97 -16.37
N ASN A 48 10.49 12.30 -16.22
CA ASN A 48 9.63 13.26 -16.92
C ASN A 48 8.11 13.11 -16.68
N LEU A 49 7.67 12.33 -15.67
CA LEU A 49 6.27 12.21 -15.31
C LEU A 49 6.00 13.03 -14.04
N LYS A 50 4.97 13.87 -14.06
CA LYS A 50 4.55 14.65 -12.89
C LYS A 50 3.98 13.73 -11.80
N CYS A 51 4.09 14.16 -10.54
CA CYS A 51 3.53 13.41 -9.42
C CYS A 51 2.03 13.19 -9.55
N GLU A 52 1.27 14.21 -9.99
CA GLU A 52 -0.17 14.09 -10.26
C GLU A 52 -0.49 13.00 -11.31
N ASP A 53 0.32 12.90 -12.38
CA ASP A 53 0.14 11.90 -13.43
C ASP A 53 0.43 10.49 -12.90
N VAL A 54 1.46 10.33 -12.05
CA VAL A 54 1.75 9.04 -11.39
C VAL A 54 0.59 8.61 -10.50
N VAL A 55 0.03 9.53 -9.72
CA VAL A 55 -1.13 9.25 -8.86
C VAL A 55 -2.37 8.95 -9.71
N ALA A 56 -2.54 9.65 -10.83
CA ALA A 56 -3.65 9.44 -11.76
C ALA A 56 -3.68 8.02 -12.37
N ILE A 57 -2.52 7.34 -12.48
CA ILE A 57 -2.46 5.93 -12.89
C ILE A 57 -3.29 5.04 -11.95
N GLY A 58 -3.41 5.41 -10.67
CA GLY A 58 -4.29 4.72 -9.72
C GLY A 58 -5.75 4.66 -10.16
N ARG A 59 -6.21 5.62 -10.97
CA ARG A 59 -7.58 5.65 -11.50
C ARG A 59 -7.83 4.72 -12.69
N ALA A 60 -6.80 4.04 -13.21
CA ALA A 60 -6.92 3.15 -14.37
C ALA A 60 -8.09 2.14 -14.29
N PRO A 61 -8.43 1.52 -13.13
CA PRO A 61 -9.58 0.61 -13.03
C PRO A 61 -10.96 1.26 -13.26
N TYR A 62 -11.04 2.58 -13.27
CA TYR A 62 -12.28 3.36 -13.38
C TYR A 62 -12.35 4.17 -14.67
N THR A 63 -11.25 4.31 -15.41
CA THR A 63 -11.22 5.01 -16.68
C THR A 63 -11.69 4.11 -17.82
N ASN A 64 -12.12 4.72 -18.92
CA ASN A 64 -12.45 3.99 -20.15
C ASN A 64 -11.18 3.49 -20.86
N TRP A 65 -11.33 2.73 -21.96
CA TRP A 65 -10.24 2.15 -22.74
C TRP A 65 -9.26 3.19 -23.35
N ILE A 66 -9.68 4.47 -23.44
CA ILE A 66 -8.83 5.60 -23.90
C ILE A 66 -8.05 6.21 -22.71
N GLY A 67 -8.35 5.81 -21.45
CA GLY A 67 -7.74 6.37 -20.24
C GLY A 67 -8.25 7.79 -19.89
N ARG A 68 -9.41 8.20 -20.42
CA ARG A 68 -9.95 9.55 -20.17
C ARG A 68 -10.42 9.66 -18.73
N MET A 69 -9.79 10.56 -17.98
CA MET A 69 -10.17 10.93 -16.63
C MET A 69 -11.39 11.87 -16.66
N GLN A 70 -12.26 11.72 -15.67
CA GLN A 70 -13.37 12.63 -15.39
C GLN A 70 -12.94 13.65 -14.31
N LYS A 71 -13.73 14.70 -14.12
CA LYS A 71 -13.48 15.70 -13.07
C LYS A 71 -13.38 15.06 -11.67
N ALA A 72 -14.26 14.09 -11.38
CA ALA A 72 -14.25 13.34 -10.14
C ALA A 72 -12.92 12.57 -9.93
N ASP A 73 -12.31 12.02 -10.97
CA ASP A 73 -11.01 11.33 -10.88
C ASP A 73 -9.90 12.32 -10.51
N THR A 74 -9.91 13.52 -11.08
CA THR A 74 -8.94 14.58 -10.74
C THR A 74 -9.08 15.01 -9.29
N GLU A 75 -10.29 15.14 -8.77
CA GLU A 75 -10.56 15.47 -7.37
C GLU A 75 -10.03 14.36 -6.42
N ILE A 76 -10.17 13.08 -6.80
CA ILE A 76 -9.62 11.96 -6.06
C ILE A 76 -8.09 11.99 -6.06
N VAL A 77 -7.46 12.28 -7.20
CA VAL A 77 -5.99 12.40 -7.31
C VAL A 77 -5.47 13.48 -6.37
N MET A 78 -6.05 14.69 -6.40
CA MET A 78 -5.63 15.79 -5.54
C MET A 78 -5.85 15.49 -4.06
N ARG A 79 -6.99 14.89 -3.69
CA ARG A 79 -7.26 14.44 -2.33
C ARG A 79 -6.24 13.39 -1.87
N SER A 80 -5.87 12.44 -2.73
CA SER A 80 -4.88 11.40 -2.40
C SER A 80 -3.48 11.99 -2.19
N LEU A 81 -3.10 13.02 -2.96
CA LEU A 81 -1.86 13.77 -2.73
C LEU A 81 -1.89 14.50 -1.38
N ALA A 82 -3.00 15.17 -1.05
CA ALA A 82 -3.17 15.87 0.21
C ALA A 82 -3.14 14.91 1.41
N SER A 83 -3.76 13.71 1.30
CA SER A 83 -3.73 12.70 2.36
C SER A 83 -2.33 12.25 2.78
N VAL A 84 -1.35 12.36 1.87
CA VAL A 84 0.06 12.03 2.13
C VAL A 84 0.96 13.27 2.31
N GLY A 85 0.39 14.48 2.31
CA GLY A 85 1.11 15.76 2.46
C GLY A 85 1.97 16.12 1.24
N MET A 86 1.51 15.78 0.04
CA MET A 86 2.25 15.97 -1.21
C MET A 86 1.49 16.84 -2.26
N GLU A 87 0.50 17.61 -1.83
CA GLU A 87 -0.29 18.47 -2.71
C GLU A 87 0.54 19.52 -3.45
N ASP A 88 1.50 20.13 -2.79
CA ASP A 88 2.41 21.15 -3.38
C ASP A 88 3.40 20.54 -4.39
N TYR A 89 3.48 19.23 -4.44
CA TYR A 89 4.37 18.48 -5.33
C TYR A 89 3.68 17.97 -6.61
N ALA A 90 2.38 18.21 -6.77
CA ALA A 90 1.57 17.68 -7.87
C ALA A 90 2.23 17.87 -9.24
N GLU A 91 2.74 19.08 -9.52
CA GLU A 91 3.36 19.43 -10.80
C GLU A 91 4.86 19.10 -10.89
N ARG A 92 5.49 18.66 -9.80
CA ARG A 92 6.91 18.26 -9.82
C ARG A 92 7.09 16.92 -10.50
N THR A 93 8.22 16.75 -11.17
CA THR A 93 8.58 15.47 -11.79
C THR A 93 9.18 14.52 -10.77
N MET A 94 8.82 13.25 -10.85
CA MET A 94 9.18 12.22 -9.87
C MET A 94 10.69 11.94 -9.79
N ASP A 95 11.43 12.19 -10.85
CA ASP A 95 12.90 12.03 -10.90
C ASP A 95 13.67 13.05 -10.02
N ARG A 96 13.01 14.12 -9.60
CA ARG A 96 13.58 15.18 -8.73
C ARG A 96 13.21 15.04 -7.26
N MET A 97 12.60 13.91 -6.90
CA MET A 97 12.09 13.64 -5.55
C MET A 97 13.09 12.80 -4.74
N SER A 98 13.09 12.98 -3.43
CA SER A 98 13.75 12.07 -2.49
C SER A 98 13.06 10.69 -2.49
N ASP A 99 13.74 9.67 -1.95
CA ASP A 99 13.14 8.33 -1.87
C ASP A 99 11.87 8.31 -0.99
N GLY A 100 11.85 9.07 0.12
CA GLY A 100 10.68 9.20 0.98
C GLY A 100 9.51 9.91 0.30
N GLU A 101 9.78 10.98 -0.47
CA GLU A 101 8.76 11.66 -1.26
C GLU A 101 8.21 10.75 -2.36
N CYS A 102 9.08 10.01 -3.08
CA CYS A 102 8.66 9.01 -4.05
C CYS A 102 7.75 7.95 -3.42
N GLN A 103 8.10 7.47 -2.23
CA GLN A 103 7.28 6.49 -1.51
C GLN A 103 5.90 7.04 -1.16
N ARG A 104 5.81 8.29 -0.69
CA ARG A 104 4.54 8.97 -0.43
C ARG A 104 3.69 9.11 -1.71
N ILE A 105 4.29 9.45 -2.86
CA ILE A 105 3.60 9.50 -4.16
C ILE A 105 3.07 8.10 -4.55
N MET A 106 3.82 7.03 -4.33
CA MET A 106 3.36 5.67 -4.62
C MET A 106 2.21 5.24 -3.71
N ILE A 107 2.19 5.70 -2.45
CA ILE A 107 1.06 5.50 -1.54
C ILE A 107 -0.15 6.34 -2.02
N ALA A 108 0.04 7.60 -2.40
CA ALA A 108 -1.03 8.42 -2.97
C ALA A 108 -1.65 7.76 -4.21
N ARG A 109 -0.84 7.14 -5.07
CA ARG A 109 -1.33 6.34 -6.22
C ARG A 109 -2.21 5.17 -5.77
N ALA A 110 -1.82 4.46 -4.71
CA ALA A 110 -2.61 3.37 -4.16
C ALA A 110 -3.91 3.87 -3.52
N LEU A 111 -3.88 5.03 -2.85
CA LEU A 111 -5.09 5.68 -2.33
C LEU A 111 -6.03 6.12 -3.45
N ALA A 112 -5.49 6.70 -4.54
CA ALA A 112 -6.28 7.10 -5.70
C ALA A 112 -6.97 5.93 -6.40
N GLN A 113 -6.46 4.70 -6.26
CA GLN A 113 -7.13 3.48 -6.72
C GLN A 113 -8.43 3.20 -5.95
N ASP A 114 -8.63 3.83 -4.79
CA ASP A 114 -9.86 3.81 -3.99
C ASP A 114 -10.36 2.40 -3.69
N THR A 115 -9.46 1.57 -3.17
CA THR A 115 -9.73 0.19 -2.78
C THR A 115 -9.87 0.05 -1.27
N PRO A 116 -10.64 -0.92 -0.76
CA PRO A 116 -10.73 -1.20 0.68
C PRO A 116 -9.44 -1.80 1.26
N ILE A 117 -8.61 -2.45 0.43
CA ILE A 117 -7.39 -3.12 0.88
C ILE A 117 -6.17 -2.48 0.19
N ILE A 118 -5.14 -2.17 0.97
CA ILE A 118 -3.84 -1.70 0.47
C ILE A 118 -2.74 -2.63 1.00
N LEU A 119 -1.99 -3.22 0.09
CA LEU A 119 -0.83 -4.05 0.40
C LEU A 119 0.45 -3.28 0.08
N LEU A 120 1.43 -3.28 1.00
CA LEU A 120 2.73 -2.63 0.78
C LEU A 120 3.85 -3.65 1.09
N ASP A 121 4.72 -3.87 0.12
CA ASP A 121 5.86 -4.78 0.27
C ASP A 121 7.08 -3.97 0.72
N GLU A 122 7.45 -4.08 2.00
CA GLU A 122 8.55 -3.36 2.66
C GLU A 122 8.55 -1.83 2.41
N PRO A 123 7.48 -1.11 2.78
CA PRO A 123 7.34 0.31 2.42
C PRO A 123 8.38 1.22 3.09
N THR A 124 9.06 0.77 4.13
CA THR A 124 10.09 1.50 4.87
C THR A 124 11.50 1.25 4.37
N SER A 125 11.68 0.30 3.44
CA SER A 125 12.96 0.03 2.83
C SER A 125 13.54 1.30 2.21
N PHE A 126 14.83 1.54 2.42
CA PHE A 126 15.56 2.72 1.90
C PHE A 126 15.23 4.06 2.56
N LEU A 127 14.40 4.09 3.60
CA LEU A 127 14.15 5.29 4.40
C LEU A 127 15.06 5.34 5.61
N ASP A 128 15.46 6.53 6.03
CA ASP A 128 16.09 6.76 7.33
C ASP A 128 15.06 6.63 8.47
N MET A 129 15.53 6.50 9.70
CA MET A 129 14.68 6.23 10.86
C MET A 129 13.54 7.24 11.04
N PRO A 130 13.73 8.58 10.96
CA PRO A 130 12.63 9.52 11.08
C PRO A 130 11.55 9.30 10.02
N ASN A 131 11.94 9.16 8.76
CA ASN A 131 11.01 8.96 7.64
C ASN A 131 10.24 7.63 7.75
N ARG A 132 10.84 6.57 8.32
CA ARG A 132 10.14 5.29 8.56
C ARG A 132 8.98 5.46 9.55
N TYR A 133 9.25 6.10 10.69
CA TYR A 133 8.21 6.37 11.71
C TYR A 133 7.09 7.26 11.17
N GLU A 134 7.44 8.33 10.45
CA GLU A 134 6.46 9.20 9.81
C GLU A 134 5.58 8.42 8.82
N LEU A 135 6.19 7.58 7.99
CA LEU A 135 5.46 6.78 7.02
C LEU A 135 4.50 5.81 7.71
N CYS A 136 4.96 5.07 8.73
CA CYS A 136 4.10 4.11 9.43
C CYS A 136 2.99 4.81 10.24
N THR A 137 3.28 5.97 10.83
CA THR A 137 2.25 6.82 11.45
C THR A 137 1.21 7.28 10.43
N LEU A 138 1.65 7.67 9.23
CA LEU A 138 0.74 7.99 8.13
C LEU A 138 -0.13 6.79 7.74
N LEU A 139 0.45 5.59 7.61
CA LEU A 139 -0.31 4.37 7.27
C LEU A 139 -1.34 4.02 8.35
N ALA A 140 -0.99 4.11 9.65
CA ALA A 140 -1.90 3.89 10.75
C ALA A 140 -3.08 4.90 10.72
N ARG A 141 -2.78 6.18 10.50
CA ARG A 141 -3.79 7.22 10.35
C ARG A 141 -4.75 6.92 9.19
N LEU A 142 -4.22 6.58 8.02
CA LEU A 142 -5.02 6.25 6.84
C LEU A 142 -5.90 5.01 7.05
N ALA A 143 -5.40 4.00 7.79
CA ALA A 143 -6.17 2.82 8.13
C ALA A 143 -7.40 3.18 8.98
N HIS A 144 -7.23 4.00 9.99
CA HIS A 144 -8.29 4.36 10.93
C HIS A 144 -9.23 5.44 10.40
N GLU A 145 -8.70 6.51 9.80
CA GLU A 145 -9.52 7.64 9.32
C GLU A 145 -10.27 7.31 8.02
N GLU A 146 -9.66 6.53 7.12
CA GLU A 146 -10.28 6.17 5.83
C GLU A 146 -10.88 4.75 5.83
N ASN A 147 -10.91 4.08 7.00
CA ASN A 147 -11.46 2.73 7.18
C ASN A 147 -10.92 1.71 6.14
N LYS A 148 -9.60 1.71 5.95
CA LYS A 148 -8.90 0.84 5.00
C LYS A 148 -8.16 -0.27 5.73
N CYS A 149 -8.17 -1.47 5.15
CA CYS A 149 -7.29 -2.55 5.58
C CYS A 149 -5.91 -2.34 4.96
N ILE A 150 -4.93 -1.93 5.77
CA ILE A 150 -3.54 -1.74 5.34
C ILE A 150 -2.69 -2.88 5.87
N LEU A 151 -2.11 -3.66 4.98
CA LEU A 151 -1.18 -4.75 5.32
C LEU A 151 0.17 -4.48 4.68
N PHE A 152 1.21 -4.41 5.48
CA PHE A 152 2.57 -4.24 4.98
C PHE A 152 3.54 -5.28 5.53
N SER A 153 4.55 -5.64 4.75
CA SER A 153 5.67 -6.45 5.22
C SER A 153 6.76 -5.56 5.79
N THR A 154 7.38 -6.01 6.88
CA THR A 154 8.55 -5.34 7.47
C THR A 154 9.40 -6.37 8.21
N HIS A 155 10.68 -6.09 8.34
CA HIS A 155 11.62 -6.78 9.22
C HIS A 155 11.95 -5.94 10.47
N GLU A 156 11.28 -4.80 10.65
CA GLU A 156 11.50 -3.86 11.74
C GLU A 156 10.47 -4.09 12.85
N LEU A 157 10.87 -4.88 13.85
CA LEU A 157 9.97 -5.28 14.93
C LEU A 157 9.49 -4.10 15.77
N ASP A 158 10.34 -3.11 16.04
CA ASP A 158 10.00 -1.93 16.82
C ASP A 158 8.84 -1.15 16.20
N ILE A 159 8.86 -1.00 14.88
CA ILE A 159 7.80 -0.34 14.13
C ILE A 159 6.52 -1.17 14.17
N ALA A 160 6.62 -2.47 13.91
CA ALA A 160 5.47 -3.35 13.94
C ALA A 160 4.80 -3.33 15.32
N LEU A 161 5.57 -3.46 16.40
CA LEU A 161 5.07 -3.47 17.77
C LEU A 161 4.49 -2.11 18.25
N SER A 162 4.91 -1.00 17.63
CA SER A 162 4.52 0.34 18.10
C SER A 162 3.36 0.95 17.31
N LEU A 163 3.20 0.59 16.04
CA LEU A 163 2.37 1.33 15.09
C LEU A 163 1.33 0.47 14.35
N THR A 164 1.20 -0.82 14.69
CA THR A 164 0.20 -1.70 14.05
C THR A 164 -0.82 -2.24 15.04
N ASP A 165 -2.04 -2.51 14.58
CA ASP A 165 -3.11 -3.10 15.38
C ASP A 165 -2.92 -4.60 15.57
N ALA A 166 -2.35 -5.29 14.56
CA ALA A 166 -2.11 -6.73 14.56
C ALA A 166 -0.82 -7.08 13.81
N ILE A 167 -0.19 -8.18 14.20
CA ILE A 167 1.03 -8.69 13.61
C ILE A 167 0.81 -10.11 13.12
N ALA A 168 1.19 -10.36 11.86
CA ALA A 168 1.31 -11.70 11.29
C ALA A 168 2.79 -12.10 11.27
N LEU A 169 3.22 -12.85 12.27
CA LEU A 169 4.58 -13.36 12.38
C LEU A 169 4.73 -14.62 11.52
N ILE A 170 5.68 -14.59 10.60
CA ILE A 170 6.02 -15.74 9.74
C ILE A 170 7.28 -16.39 10.30
N ASP A 171 7.11 -17.56 10.92
CA ASP A 171 8.19 -18.43 11.40
C ASP A 171 7.98 -19.83 10.76
N PRO A 172 8.63 -20.10 9.61
CA PRO A 172 8.35 -21.31 8.84
C PRO A 172 8.55 -22.60 9.64
N PRO A 173 7.59 -23.56 9.59
CA PRO A 173 6.44 -23.60 8.67
C PRO A 173 5.16 -22.89 9.18
N CYS A 174 5.24 -22.17 10.29
CA CYS A 174 4.10 -21.59 10.98
C CYS A 174 3.88 -20.11 10.59
N LEU A 175 2.64 -19.67 10.72
CA LEU A 175 2.24 -18.26 10.68
C LEU A 175 1.33 -18.02 11.88
N SER A 176 1.65 -17.05 12.71
CA SER A 176 0.88 -16.63 13.87
C SER A 176 0.35 -15.21 13.62
N CYS A 177 -0.96 -15.02 13.67
CA CYS A 177 -1.58 -13.71 13.50
C CYS A 177 -2.33 -13.34 14.77
N LEU A 178 -1.87 -12.31 15.46
CA LEU A 178 -2.39 -11.88 16.75
C LEU A 178 -2.50 -10.35 16.80
N PRO A 179 -3.42 -9.80 17.61
CA PRO A 179 -3.36 -8.39 18.01
C PRO A 179 -1.98 -8.06 18.57
N THR A 180 -1.49 -6.85 18.31
CA THR A 180 -0.11 -6.45 18.66
C THR A 180 0.19 -6.63 20.15
N GLU A 181 -0.74 -6.31 21.04
CA GLU A 181 -0.58 -6.50 22.49
C GLU A 181 -0.50 -7.99 22.92
N GLU A 182 -1.24 -8.85 22.24
CA GLU A 182 -1.16 -10.29 22.46
C GLU A 182 0.13 -10.86 21.89
N MET A 183 0.58 -10.41 20.72
CA MET A 183 1.83 -10.79 20.12
C MET A 183 3.02 -10.44 21.04
N ARG A 184 3.00 -9.24 21.64
CA ARG A 184 4.01 -8.79 22.60
C ARG A 184 4.08 -9.69 23.85
N ARG A 185 2.94 -10.20 24.33
CA ARG A 185 2.84 -11.06 25.51
C ARG A 185 3.11 -12.54 25.22
N SER A 186 3.05 -12.95 23.97
CA SER A 186 3.15 -14.35 23.57
C SER A 186 4.56 -14.94 23.73
N GLY A 187 5.60 -14.08 23.84
CA GLY A 187 7.01 -14.52 23.82
C GLY A 187 7.47 -15.06 22.45
N CYS A 188 6.67 -14.88 21.39
CA CYS A 188 7.06 -15.30 20.03
C CYS A 188 8.08 -14.35 19.41
N ILE A 189 8.20 -13.15 19.96
CA ILE A 189 9.14 -12.11 19.55
C ILE A 189 10.01 -11.80 20.77
N GLU A 190 11.16 -12.47 20.90
CA GLU A 190 12.23 -12.18 21.86
C GLU A 190 13.45 -11.59 21.15
#